data_52582a3b0e6f4c86d782bca189cd9cf7
#
_entry.id   52582a3b0e6f4c86d782bca189cd9cf7
#
_cell.length_a   1.000
_cell.length_b   1.000
_cell.length_c   1.000
_cell.angle_alpha   90.00
_cell.angle_beta   90.00
_cell.angle_gamma   90.00
#
_symmetry.space_group_name_H-M   'P 1'
#
loop_
_entity.id
_entity.type
_entity.pdbx_description
1 polymer ?
#
loop_
_entity_poly.entity_id
_entity_poly.type
_entity_poly.pdbx_seq_one_letter_code
_entity_poly.pdbx_strand_id
1 'polypeptide(L)'
;MPAHRRFVTASTAALVAWTCLLASTPPSATAAEGALGRPISGTLVTPNAGVVPPEPVWITNIGQSWFDGSIGNSHQVPVAGQTSVGLDAKFALTLATAIKVWDTGPGAWNFASGATVSYIWSEVAATLGTQGARASLSQSASDLFDLYVTPIVAGYHFSKDEHVALSFNIWAPTGSYDATRIANASLNTWTFIPQVAYTRLWPEAGWQFDAVSTVQFYTRNKDTDYQNAPLFTLDLMGLKRFANGFSAGLIVGTVQQLGKDSGPTADKLGGFVGYDWTIGPILTYETRLADKAPLSFSLRWVPTIASRNRLSSPSTVLGTVTLAF
;
A
#
# COMPACT_ATOMS: atom_id res chain seq x y z
N MET A 1 21.22 38.01 -25.89
CA MET A 1 21.97 36.78 -26.24
C MET A 1 22.77 36.33 -25.04
N PRO A 2 22.85 35.07 -24.72
CA PRO A 2 21.90 34.04 -24.45
C PRO A 2 22.13 33.39 -23.06
N ALA A 3 21.11 32.93 -22.40
CA ALA A 3 21.27 31.97 -21.31
C ALA A 3 19.99 31.09 -21.14
N HIS A 4 19.71 30.25 -22.16
CA HIS A 4 18.73 29.18 -22.04
C HIS A 4 19.37 27.86 -22.45
N ARG A 5 20.08 27.23 -21.53
CA ARG A 5 20.42 25.79 -21.57
C ARG A 5 21.06 25.41 -20.25
N ARG A 6 20.30 24.81 -19.31
CA ARG A 6 20.78 23.86 -18.29
C ARG A 6 19.72 23.52 -17.25
N PHE A 7 18.54 23.01 -17.62
CA PHE A 7 17.61 22.47 -16.61
C PHE A 7 16.93 21.13 -17.02
N VAL A 8 17.37 20.50 -18.11
CA VAL A 8 16.73 19.24 -18.57
C VAL A 8 17.43 17.98 -18.03
N THR A 9 18.61 18.07 -17.43
CA THR A 9 19.43 16.90 -17.11
C THR A 9 19.23 16.33 -15.71
N ALA A 10 18.61 17.05 -14.78
CA ALA A 10 18.48 16.57 -13.39
C ALA A 10 17.27 15.62 -13.18
N SER A 11 16.16 15.86 -13.89
CA SER A 11 14.94 15.05 -13.72
C SER A 11 15.07 13.64 -14.34
N THR A 12 15.81 13.50 -15.43
CA THR A 12 16.05 12.20 -16.06
C THR A 12 17.03 11.33 -15.28
N ALA A 13 17.98 11.91 -14.57
CA ALA A 13 18.97 11.16 -13.80
C ALA A 13 18.39 10.49 -12.55
N ALA A 14 17.42 11.11 -11.91
CA ALA A 14 16.76 10.52 -10.73
C ALA A 14 15.86 9.34 -11.10
N LEU A 15 15.14 9.41 -12.23
CA LEU A 15 14.31 8.29 -12.71
C LEU A 15 15.18 7.10 -13.18
N VAL A 16 16.32 7.36 -13.82
CA VAL A 16 17.23 6.32 -14.33
C VAL A 16 17.99 5.62 -13.18
N ALA A 17 18.30 6.32 -12.10
CA ALA A 17 18.95 5.69 -10.94
C ALA A 17 18.04 4.67 -10.23
N TRP A 18 16.72 4.86 -10.24
CA TRP A 18 15.75 3.91 -9.67
C TRP A 18 15.48 2.71 -10.58
N THR A 19 15.54 2.86 -11.89
CA THR A 19 15.35 1.76 -12.85
C THR A 19 16.54 0.78 -12.87
N CYS A 20 17.74 1.21 -12.55
CA CYS A 20 18.91 0.33 -12.49
C CYS A 20 18.93 -0.61 -11.26
N LEU A 21 18.19 -0.30 -10.19
CA LEU A 21 18.04 -1.22 -9.05
C LEU A 21 17.09 -2.41 -9.32
N LEU A 22 16.32 -2.37 -10.40
CA LEU A 22 15.36 -3.42 -10.75
C LEU A 22 15.93 -4.53 -11.64
N ALA A 23 17.19 -4.40 -12.09
CA ALA A 23 17.79 -5.32 -13.08
C ALA A 23 18.64 -6.46 -12.47
N SER A 24 18.76 -6.58 -11.15
CA SER A 24 19.40 -7.74 -10.53
C SER A 24 18.36 -8.84 -10.32
N THR A 25 18.47 -9.94 -11.07
CA THR A 25 17.69 -11.16 -10.86
C THR A 25 17.90 -11.65 -9.43
N PRO A 26 16.88 -11.62 -8.54
CA PRO A 26 17.06 -12.15 -7.19
C PRO A 26 17.13 -13.68 -7.24
N PRO A 27 17.96 -14.30 -6.40
CA PRO A 27 17.91 -15.74 -6.19
C PRO A 27 16.53 -16.12 -5.63
N SER A 28 16.08 -17.32 -5.93
CA SER A 28 14.79 -17.94 -5.60
C SER A 28 14.28 -17.63 -4.19
N ALA A 29 13.12 -17.13 -4.10
CA ALA A 29 12.54 -16.19 -3.16
C ALA A 29 11.16 -16.61 -2.61
N THR A 30 10.70 -16.15 -1.44
CA THR A 30 9.45 -16.52 -0.72
C THR A 30 8.86 -15.36 0.14
N ALA A 31 7.58 -15.28 0.55
CA ALA A 31 6.86 -14.09 1.07
C ALA A 31 6.65 -13.97 2.61
N ALA A 32 6.22 -12.79 3.13
CA ALA A 32 5.97 -12.44 4.53
C ALA A 32 5.08 -13.43 5.32
N GLU A 33 5.13 -13.42 6.66
CA GLU A 33 4.24 -14.22 7.53
C GLU A 33 2.77 -13.99 7.17
N GLY A 34 2.00 -15.06 6.96
CA GLY A 34 0.64 -14.99 6.43
C GLY A 34 0.54 -14.71 4.93
N ALA A 35 1.65 -14.72 4.18
CA ALA A 35 1.71 -14.54 2.73
C ALA A 35 1.12 -13.20 2.20
N LEU A 36 0.95 -12.17 3.03
CA LEU A 36 0.42 -10.87 2.62
C LEU A 36 1.32 -9.70 3.06
N GLY A 37 1.69 -9.61 4.34
CA GLY A 37 2.32 -8.42 4.91
C GLY A 37 1.33 -7.24 5.02
N ARG A 38 1.84 -6.01 5.05
CA ARG A 38 0.99 -4.79 5.13
C ARG A 38 0.44 -4.35 3.77
N PRO A 39 1.23 -4.34 2.67
CA PRO A 39 0.79 -3.75 1.42
C PRO A 39 -0.06 -4.71 0.60
N ILE A 40 -1.12 -4.16 0.02
CA ILE A 40 -1.89 -4.76 -1.05
C ILE A 40 -1.57 -3.97 -2.32
N SER A 41 -1.07 -4.64 -3.35
CA SER A 41 -0.71 -3.99 -4.61
C SER A 41 -1.92 -3.33 -5.28
N GLY A 42 -1.71 -2.15 -5.87
CA GLY A 42 -2.75 -1.37 -6.53
C GLY A 42 -3.66 -0.57 -5.58
N THR A 43 -3.41 -0.60 -4.25
CA THR A 43 -4.25 0.14 -3.30
C THR A 43 -3.61 1.42 -2.76
N LEU A 44 -2.29 1.61 -2.92
CA LEU A 44 -1.56 2.73 -2.33
C LEU A 44 -1.68 4.02 -3.15
N VAL A 45 -1.70 3.94 -4.48
CA VAL A 45 -1.80 5.13 -5.33
C VAL A 45 -3.20 5.73 -5.27
N THR A 46 -3.28 7.05 -5.09
CA THR A 46 -4.52 7.83 -5.09
C THR A 46 -4.42 8.98 -6.09
N PRO A 47 -5.54 9.52 -6.59
CA PRO A 47 -5.50 10.74 -7.37
C PRO A 47 -4.80 11.87 -6.60
N ASN A 48 -3.90 12.57 -7.26
CA ASN A 48 -3.09 13.64 -6.70
C ASN A 48 -2.12 13.17 -5.57
N ALA A 49 -1.64 11.93 -5.62
CA ALA A 49 -0.79 11.33 -4.59
C ALA A 49 0.48 12.14 -4.29
N GLY A 50 1.06 12.82 -5.30
CA GLY A 50 2.24 13.68 -5.16
C GLY A 50 1.93 15.13 -4.75
N VAL A 51 0.67 15.48 -4.56
CA VAL A 51 0.24 16.86 -4.28
C VAL A 51 0.00 17.06 -2.79
N VAL A 52 0.78 17.91 -2.16
CA VAL A 52 0.45 18.50 -0.85
C VAL A 52 -0.11 19.90 -1.12
N PRO A 53 -1.36 20.20 -0.75
CA PRO A 53 -1.95 21.52 -1.00
C PRO A 53 -1.06 22.67 -0.51
N PRO A 54 -0.98 23.78 -1.25
CA PRO A 54 -0.17 24.93 -0.83
C PRO A 54 -0.78 25.72 0.32
N GLU A 55 -2.07 25.56 0.56
CA GLU A 55 -2.82 26.24 1.61
C GLU A 55 -3.06 25.31 2.80
N PRO A 56 -3.04 25.84 4.04
CA PRO A 56 -3.31 25.04 5.23
C PRO A 56 -4.76 24.53 5.20
N VAL A 57 -4.91 23.21 5.29
CA VAL A 57 -6.22 22.53 5.19
C VAL A 57 -6.21 21.26 6.02
N TRP A 58 -7.38 20.86 6.51
CA TRP A 58 -7.63 19.50 6.98
C TRP A 58 -8.18 18.65 5.85
N ILE A 59 -7.61 17.46 5.67
CA ILE A 59 -8.09 16.46 4.74
C ILE A 59 -8.50 15.23 5.55
N THR A 60 -9.75 14.81 5.40
CA THR A 60 -10.25 13.58 6.00
C THR A 60 -10.60 12.58 4.91
N ASN A 61 -10.32 11.32 5.16
CA ASN A 61 -10.62 10.24 4.23
C ASN A 61 -11.23 9.07 5.00
N ILE A 62 -12.32 8.53 4.48
CA ILE A 62 -12.87 7.24 4.89
C ILE A 62 -12.67 6.27 3.74
N GLY A 63 -11.97 5.18 4.00
CA GLY A 63 -11.74 4.09 3.08
C GLY A 63 -12.39 2.80 3.55
N GLN A 64 -12.91 2.01 2.61
CA GLN A 64 -13.38 0.66 2.86
C GLN A 64 -12.77 -0.26 1.83
N SER A 65 -11.98 -1.24 2.28
CA SER A 65 -11.42 -2.27 1.43
C SER A 65 -12.06 -3.63 1.69
N TRP A 66 -12.13 -4.44 0.64
CA TRP A 66 -12.47 -5.86 0.69
C TRP A 66 -11.40 -6.64 -0.05
N PHE A 67 -11.00 -7.72 0.56
CA PHE A 67 -10.02 -8.64 0.03
C PHE A 67 -10.51 -10.07 0.27
N ASP A 68 -10.45 -10.90 -0.77
CA ASP A 68 -10.68 -12.35 -0.69
C ASP A 68 -9.58 -13.01 -1.52
N GLY A 69 -8.62 -13.63 -0.84
CA GLY A 69 -7.44 -14.16 -1.49
C GLY A 69 -7.01 -15.51 -0.92
N SER A 70 -6.32 -16.26 -1.76
CA SER A 70 -5.83 -17.58 -1.40
C SER A 70 -4.42 -17.84 -1.92
N ILE A 71 -3.77 -18.81 -1.27
CA ILE A 71 -2.57 -19.47 -1.78
C ILE A 71 -2.84 -20.97 -1.75
N GLY A 72 -2.74 -21.61 -2.91
CA GLY A 72 -3.24 -22.98 -3.09
C GLY A 72 -2.53 -24.03 -2.22
N ASN A 73 -3.20 -25.16 -2.00
CA ASN A 73 -2.80 -26.27 -1.12
C ASN A 73 -1.49 -26.99 -1.49
N SER A 74 -0.83 -26.61 -2.57
CA SER A 74 0.52 -27.08 -2.94
C SER A 74 1.65 -26.26 -2.32
N HIS A 75 1.33 -25.14 -1.65
CA HIS A 75 2.30 -24.23 -1.06
C HIS A 75 2.29 -24.33 0.46
N GLN A 76 3.47 -24.38 1.05
CA GLN A 76 3.63 -24.23 2.49
C GLN A 76 3.76 -22.74 2.84
N VAL A 77 3.00 -22.30 3.84
CA VAL A 77 2.90 -20.89 4.25
C VAL A 77 3.18 -20.76 5.74
N PRO A 78 4.03 -19.82 6.19
CA PRO A 78 4.21 -19.52 7.59
C PRO A 78 3.00 -18.74 8.12
N VAL A 79 2.36 -19.21 9.17
CA VAL A 79 1.20 -18.58 9.80
C VAL A 79 1.31 -18.75 11.31
N ALA A 80 1.32 -17.64 12.08
CA ALA A 80 1.36 -17.65 13.55
C ALA A 80 2.42 -18.62 14.13
N GLY A 81 3.65 -18.53 13.63
CA GLY A 81 4.76 -19.38 14.06
C GLY A 81 4.68 -20.85 13.62
N GLN A 82 3.65 -21.24 12.84
CA GLN A 82 3.44 -22.60 12.32
C GLN A 82 3.55 -22.64 10.80
N THR A 83 3.55 -23.82 10.22
CA THR A 83 3.49 -24.02 8.76
C THR A 83 2.14 -24.58 8.38
N SER A 84 1.40 -23.88 7.50
CA SER A 84 0.18 -24.38 6.87
C SER A 84 0.45 -24.92 5.47
N VAL A 85 -0.45 -25.74 4.96
CA VAL A 85 -0.51 -26.18 3.56
C VAL A 85 -1.70 -25.49 2.92
N GLY A 86 -1.44 -24.42 2.16
CA GLY A 86 -2.48 -23.52 1.69
C GLY A 86 -2.94 -22.52 2.77
N LEU A 87 -3.47 -21.42 2.32
CA LEU A 87 -4.05 -20.37 3.15
C LEU A 87 -5.12 -19.63 2.36
N ASP A 88 -6.29 -19.47 2.96
CA ASP A 88 -7.35 -18.58 2.48
C ASP A 88 -7.53 -17.47 3.49
N ALA A 89 -7.60 -16.23 3.02
CA ALA A 89 -7.82 -15.07 3.87
C ALA A 89 -8.82 -14.11 3.23
N LYS A 90 -9.86 -13.78 3.99
CA LYS A 90 -10.85 -12.75 3.66
C LYS A 90 -10.80 -11.67 4.70
N PHE A 91 -10.82 -10.43 4.28
CA PHE A 91 -10.97 -9.33 5.23
C PHE A 91 -11.65 -8.11 4.61
N ALA A 92 -12.31 -7.36 5.48
CA ALA A 92 -12.76 -6.01 5.24
C ALA A 92 -11.99 -5.07 6.19
N LEU A 93 -11.47 -3.98 5.66
CA LEU A 93 -10.73 -3.00 6.44
C LEU A 93 -11.35 -1.62 6.23
N THR A 94 -11.88 -1.04 7.30
CA THR A 94 -12.32 0.36 7.32
C THR A 94 -11.19 1.23 7.83
N LEU A 95 -10.88 2.31 7.11
CA LEU A 95 -9.82 3.25 7.44
C LEU A 95 -10.42 4.64 7.62
N ALA A 96 -10.12 5.29 8.71
CA ALA A 96 -10.47 6.69 8.97
C ALA A 96 -9.18 7.50 9.12
N THR A 97 -8.88 8.35 8.15
CA THR A 97 -7.66 9.13 8.07
C THR A 97 -7.93 10.61 8.28
N ALA A 98 -7.08 11.27 9.03
CA ALA A 98 -7.02 12.73 9.12
C ALA A 98 -5.60 13.21 8.82
N ILE A 99 -5.49 14.18 7.92
CA ILE A 99 -4.23 14.81 7.52
C ILE A 99 -4.35 16.31 7.73
N LYS A 100 -3.37 16.90 8.40
CA LYS A 100 -3.21 18.35 8.52
C LYS A 100 -2.12 18.82 7.58
N VAL A 101 -2.47 19.67 6.64
CA VAL A 101 -1.51 20.46 5.87
C VAL A 101 -1.16 21.69 6.68
N TRP A 102 0.13 21.91 6.89
CA TRP A 102 0.65 22.98 7.73
C TRP A 102 0.75 24.30 6.95
N ASP A 103 0.57 25.41 7.63
CA ASP A 103 0.89 26.73 7.09
C ASP A 103 2.43 26.88 7.06
N THR A 104 3.00 26.83 5.88
CA THR A 104 4.45 26.94 5.67
C THR A 104 4.82 28.18 4.84
N GLY A 105 3.84 29.07 4.62
CA GLY A 105 4.01 30.26 3.81
C GLY A 105 4.17 29.96 2.31
N PRO A 106 4.40 31.00 1.51
CA PRO A 106 4.57 30.84 0.07
C PRO A 106 5.89 30.16 -0.27
N GLY A 107 5.86 29.18 -1.17
CA GLY A 107 7.04 28.45 -1.63
C GLY A 107 6.70 27.22 -2.44
N ALA A 108 7.72 26.52 -2.92
CA ALA A 108 7.57 25.29 -3.64
C ALA A 108 7.41 24.06 -2.72
N TRP A 109 7.69 24.22 -1.43
CA TRP A 109 7.58 23.17 -0.42
C TRP A 109 6.36 23.38 0.47
N ASN A 110 5.56 22.31 0.64
CA ASN A 110 4.46 22.26 1.58
C ASN A 110 4.56 20.99 2.43
N PHE A 111 4.10 21.07 3.68
CA PHE A 111 4.27 19.99 4.63
C PHE A 111 2.92 19.58 5.22
N ALA A 112 2.81 18.29 5.53
CA ALA A 112 1.64 17.74 6.19
C ALA A 112 2.03 16.65 7.17
N SER A 113 1.10 16.33 8.09
CA SER A 113 1.18 15.18 8.99
C SER A 113 -0.21 14.55 9.10
N GLY A 114 -0.27 13.26 9.39
CA GLY A 114 -1.56 12.58 9.49
C GLY A 114 -1.52 11.30 10.30
N ALA A 115 -2.70 10.77 10.55
CA ALA A 115 -2.90 9.49 11.17
C ALA A 115 -4.14 8.79 10.62
N THR A 116 -4.14 7.46 10.67
CA THR A 116 -5.25 6.61 10.28
C THR A 116 -5.56 5.62 11.38
N VAL A 117 -6.80 5.60 11.82
CA VAL A 117 -7.35 4.53 12.66
C VAL A 117 -8.06 3.55 11.75
N SER A 118 -7.87 2.28 11.99
CA SER A 118 -8.43 1.23 11.15
C SER A 118 -9.18 0.19 11.98
N TYR A 119 -10.24 -0.37 11.41
CA TYR A 119 -10.98 -1.49 11.99
C TYR A 119 -11.01 -2.64 10.97
N ILE A 120 -10.67 -3.84 11.41
CA ILE A 120 -10.60 -5.03 10.56
C ILE A 120 -11.66 -6.07 10.94
N TRP A 121 -12.26 -6.67 9.94
CA TRP A 121 -12.98 -7.95 10.01
C TRP A 121 -12.21 -8.93 9.15
N SER A 122 -11.77 -10.02 9.73
CA SER A 122 -11.00 -11.02 8.99
C SER A 122 -11.46 -12.44 9.29
N GLU A 123 -11.35 -13.29 8.29
CA GLU A 123 -11.51 -14.74 8.38
C GLU A 123 -10.29 -15.37 7.68
N VAL A 124 -9.62 -16.27 8.39
CA VAL A 124 -8.45 -16.98 7.89
C VAL A 124 -8.70 -18.48 8.04
N ALA A 125 -8.53 -19.22 6.95
CA ALA A 125 -8.60 -20.67 6.92
C ALA A 125 -7.27 -21.27 6.45
N ALA A 126 -6.75 -22.23 7.20
CA ALA A 126 -5.47 -22.89 6.94
C ALA A 126 -5.56 -24.39 7.20
N THR A 127 -4.78 -25.18 6.47
CA THR A 127 -4.57 -26.59 6.76
C THR A 127 -3.22 -26.74 7.47
N LEU A 128 -3.26 -27.02 8.77
CA LEU A 128 -2.08 -27.25 9.58
C LEU A 128 -1.74 -28.75 9.63
N GLY A 129 -0.45 -29.09 9.73
CA GLY A 129 -0.01 -30.48 9.94
C GLY A 129 1.12 -30.93 9.02
N THR A 130 1.49 -32.21 9.19
CA THR A 130 2.52 -32.90 8.43
C THR A 130 1.88 -33.88 7.42
N GLN A 131 2.72 -34.57 6.62
CA GLN A 131 2.25 -35.51 5.57
C GLN A 131 1.33 -36.67 6.06
N GLY A 132 1.26 -36.90 7.36
CA GLY A 132 0.46 -37.99 7.94
C GLY A 132 -0.77 -37.59 8.73
N ALA A 133 -0.86 -36.33 9.20
CA ALA A 133 -1.97 -35.80 9.97
C ALA A 133 -2.21 -34.33 9.60
N ARG A 134 -3.39 -34.04 9.02
CA ARG A 134 -3.81 -32.69 8.64
C ARG A 134 -5.07 -32.31 9.40
N ALA A 135 -5.12 -31.09 9.90
CA ALA A 135 -6.30 -30.49 10.51
C ALA A 135 -6.59 -29.16 9.81
N SER A 136 -7.80 -28.96 9.36
CA SER A 136 -8.26 -27.67 8.86
C SER A 136 -8.67 -26.80 10.03
N LEU A 137 -8.20 -25.57 10.05
CA LEU A 137 -8.51 -24.56 11.05
C LEU A 137 -9.07 -23.33 10.35
N SER A 138 -10.22 -22.84 10.81
CA SER A 138 -10.76 -21.54 10.40
C SER A 138 -10.95 -20.70 11.64
N GLN A 139 -10.50 -19.44 11.59
CA GLN A 139 -10.64 -18.48 12.68
C GLN A 139 -10.98 -17.11 12.11
N SER A 140 -11.62 -16.28 12.92
CA SER A 140 -11.96 -14.89 12.61
C SER A 140 -11.46 -13.93 13.66
N ALA A 141 -11.17 -12.70 13.26
CA ALA A 141 -10.86 -11.58 14.14
C ALA A 141 -11.65 -10.34 13.71
N SER A 142 -12.08 -9.56 14.68
CA SER A 142 -12.83 -8.33 14.44
C SER A 142 -12.50 -7.36 15.58
N ASP A 143 -11.66 -6.35 15.27
CA ASP A 143 -11.17 -5.39 16.26
C ASP A 143 -10.51 -4.18 15.59
N LEU A 144 -10.07 -3.20 16.39
CA LEU A 144 -9.18 -2.15 15.90
C LEU A 144 -7.87 -2.77 15.39
N PHE A 145 -7.50 -2.39 14.18
CA PHE A 145 -6.23 -2.77 13.57
C PHE A 145 -5.11 -1.83 14.06
N ASP A 146 -3.90 -2.14 13.69
CA ASP A 146 -2.72 -1.33 14.01
C ASP A 146 -2.88 0.14 13.60
N LEU A 147 -2.38 1.05 14.43
CA LEU A 147 -2.40 2.49 14.15
C LEU A 147 -1.39 2.84 13.06
N TYR A 148 -1.84 3.60 12.05
CA TYR A 148 -0.95 4.16 11.02
C TYR A 148 -0.74 5.65 11.23
N VAL A 149 0.51 6.06 11.28
CA VAL A 149 0.91 7.46 11.49
C VAL A 149 1.81 7.90 10.35
N THR A 150 1.57 9.10 9.85
CA THR A 150 2.42 9.82 8.89
C THR A 150 2.99 11.06 9.59
N PRO A 151 4.12 10.96 10.28
CA PRO A 151 4.71 12.10 11.00
C PRO A 151 5.01 13.29 10.10
N ILE A 152 5.42 13.01 8.86
CA ILE A 152 5.77 14.05 7.90
C ILE A 152 5.47 13.61 6.46
N VAL A 153 4.89 14.55 5.71
CA VAL A 153 4.85 14.57 4.25
C VAL A 153 5.50 15.88 3.81
N ALA A 154 6.46 15.82 2.90
CA ALA A 154 7.10 16.98 2.28
C ALA A 154 6.76 16.98 0.79
N GLY A 155 5.86 17.86 0.36
CA GLY A 155 5.47 18.06 -1.02
C GLY A 155 6.31 19.13 -1.69
N TYR A 156 6.74 18.87 -2.92
CA TYR A 156 7.45 19.83 -3.76
C TYR A 156 6.73 20.03 -5.09
N HIS A 157 6.50 21.27 -5.47
CA HIS A 157 5.84 21.65 -6.71
C HIS A 157 6.87 22.11 -7.74
N PHE A 158 7.18 21.27 -8.73
CA PHE A 158 8.02 21.65 -9.88
C PHE A 158 7.33 22.69 -10.76
N SER A 159 6.01 22.56 -10.87
CA SER A 159 5.12 23.48 -11.60
C SER A 159 3.70 23.33 -11.04
N LYS A 160 2.74 24.06 -11.62
CA LYS A 160 1.29 23.89 -11.31
C LYS A 160 0.72 22.51 -11.70
N ASP A 161 1.43 21.78 -12.53
CA ASP A 161 0.98 20.52 -13.12
C ASP A 161 1.91 19.33 -12.80
N GLU A 162 2.97 19.55 -12.00
CA GLU A 162 3.96 18.51 -11.70
C GLU A 162 4.43 18.59 -10.24
N HIS A 163 4.27 17.49 -9.52
CA HIS A 163 4.45 17.45 -8.08
C HIS A 163 5.10 16.14 -7.63
N VAL A 164 5.86 16.25 -6.54
CA VAL A 164 6.39 15.09 -5.80
C VAL A 164 6.11 15.26 -4.32
N ALA A 165 5.79 14.18 -3.63
CA ALA A 165 5.71 14.15 -2.17
C ALA A 165 6.60 13.03 -1.63
N LEU A 166 7.37 13.36 -0.61
CA LEU A 166 8.15 12.43 0.19
C LEU A 166 7.46 12.27 1.53
N SER A 167 7.24 11.05 1.99
CA SER A 167 6.68 10.81 3.31
C SER A 167 7.41 9.69 4.04
N PHE A 168 7.29 9.73 5.35
CA PHE A 168 7.70 8.64 6.22
C PHE A 168 6.49 8.19 7.01
N ASN A 169 6.16 6.92 6.89
CA ASN A 169 4.94 6.37 7.49
C ASN A 169 5.29 5.23 8.44
N ILE A 170 4.48 5.04 9.47
CA ILE A 170 4.71 4.06 10.53
C ILE A 170 3.41 3.32 10.83
N TRP A 171 3.42 2.00 10.81
CA TRP A 171 2.43 1.18 11.50
C TRP A 171 2.94 0.84 12.89
N ALA A 172 2.18 1.17 13.91
CA ALA A 172 2.43 0.78 15.29
C ALA A 172 1.57 -0.45 15.63
N PRO A 173 2.13 -1.51 16.23
CA PRO A 173 1.40 -2.72 16.58
C PRO A 173 0.49 -2.48 17.81
N THR A 174 -0.63 -1.81 17.60
CA THR A 174 -1.59 -1.42 18.66
C THR A 174 -2.85 -2.26 18.66
N GLY A 175 -3.08 -3.05 17.60
CA GLY A 175 -4.20 -3.98 17.52
C GLY A 175 -3.99 -5.22 18.40
N SER A 176 -5.06 -5.98 18.63
CA SER A 176 -4.98 -7.21 19.41
C SER A 176 -4.27 -8.34 18.66
N TYR A 177 -3.36 -9.02 19.33
CA TYR A 177 -2.56 -10.12 18.80
C TYR A 177 -2.48 -11.28 19.80
N ASP A 178 -2.62 -12.50 19.31
CA ASP A 178 -2.46 -13.75 20.02
C ASP A 178 -1.74 -14.75 19.11
N ALA A 179 -0.51 -15.14 19.46
CA ALA A 179 0.33 -16.05 18.69
C ALA A 179 -0.25 -17.48 18.55
N THR A 180 -1.26 -17.84 19.34
CA THR A 180 -1.97 -19.13 19.23
C THR A 180 -3.07 -19.11 18.18
N ARG A 181 -3.37 -17.93 17.62
CA ARG A 181 -4.41 -17.71 16.61
C ARG A 181 -3.84 -17.44 15.24
N ILE A 182 -4.47 -17.96 14.20
CA ILE A 182 -4.12 -17.68 12.79
C ILE A 182 -4.79 -16.39 12.26
N ALA A 183 -5.88 -15.91 12.89
CA ALA A 183 -6.54 -14.66 12.59
C ALA A 183 -6.33 -13.66 13.74
N ASN A 184 -5.73 -12.53 13.45
CA ASN A 184 -5.40 -11.46 14.39
C ASN A 184 -5.78 -10.09 13.82
N ALA A 185 -6.04 -9.11 14.70
CA ALA A 185 -6.26 -7.71 14.33
C ALA A 185 -4.96 -6.88 14.39
N SER A 186 -3.80 -7.52 14.45
CA SER A 186 -2.48 -6.90 14.40
C SER A 186 -1.51 -7.82 13.67
N LEU A 187 -0.46 -7.26 13.06
CA LEU A 187 0.69 -8.03 12.60
C LEU A 187 1.80 -8.12 13.67
N ASN A 188 1.60 -7.52 14.85
CA ASN A 188 2.52 -7.53 15.99
C ASN A 188 3.95 -7.07 15.64
N THR A 189 4.08 -6.20 14.64
CA THR A 189 5.35 -5.65 14.17
C THR A 189 5.23 -4.16 13.92
N TRP A 190 6.23 -3.39 14.34
CA TRP A 190 6.41 -2.04 13.80
C TRP A 190 6.78 -2.14 12.34
N THR A 191 6.24 -1.24 11.53
CA THR A 191 6.60 -1.16 10.12
C THR A 191 6.93 0.29 9.77
N PHE A 192 8.13 0.52 9.24
CA PHE A 192 8.64 1.84 8.84
C PHE A 192 8.65 1.93 7.32
N ILE A 193 8.05 2.99 6.77
CA ILE A 193 7.71 3.06 5.35
C ILE A 193 8.12 4.42 4.77
N PRO A 194 9.37 4.59 4.30
CA PRO A 194 9.69 5.65 3.38
C PRO A 194 8.89 5.49 2.08
N GLN A 195 8.31 6.61 1.61
CA GLN A 195 7.45 6.66 0.44
C GLN A 195 7.80 7.85 -0.45
N VAL A 196 7.72 7.63 -1.73
CA VAL A 196 7.75 8.66 -2.77
C VAL A 196 6.44 8.58 -3.54
N ALA A 197 5.78 9.72 -3.70
CA ALA A 197 4.60 9.86 -4.54
C ALA A 197 4.85 10.93 -5.60
N TYR A 198 4.36 10.70 -6.81
CA TYR A 198 4.51 11.62 -7.94
C TYR A 198 3.17 11.83 -8.61
N THR A 199 2.90 13.05 -9.04
CA THR A 199 1.71 13.42 -9.82
C THR A 199 2.11 14.29 -11.01
N ARG A 200 1.59 13.94 -12.18
CA ARG A 200 1.67 14.76 -13.39
C ARG A 200 0.27 14.97 -13.97
N LEU A 201 -0.06 16.21 -14.20
CA LEU A 201 -1.32 16.63 -14.81
C LEU A 201 -1.08 17.14 -16.24
N TRP A 202 -2.01 16.87 -17.13
CA TRP A 202 -2.14 17.47 -18.46
C TRP A 202 -3.55 18.06 -18.61
N PRO A 203 -3.81 19.26 -18.04
CA PRO A 203 -5.16 19.79 -17.92
C PRO A 203 -5.89 19.94 -19.26
N GLU A 204 -5.19 20.41 -20.29
CA GLU A 204 -5.77 20.60 -21.63
C GLU A 204 -6.20 19.27 -22.27
N ALA A 205 -5.45 18.23 -22.07
CA ALA A 205 -5.75 16.89 -22.55
C ALA A 205 -6.66 16.10 -21.59
N GLY A 206 -6.90 16.60 -20.36
CA GLY A 206 -7.66 15.92 -19.33
C GLY A 206 -7.02 14.61 -18.86
N TRP A 207 -5.69 14.45 -18.94
CA TRP A 207 -4.98 13.29 -18.44
C TRP A 207 -4.28 13.58 -17.13
N GLN A 208 -4.19 12.56 -16.32
CA GLN A 208 -3.44 12.57 -15.05
C GLN A 208 -2.68 11.25 -14.93
N PHE A 209 -1.46 11.34 -14.41
CA PHE A 209 -0.65 10.20 -14.02
C PHE A 209 -0.20 10.37 -12.57
N ASP A 210 -0.36 9.31 -11.79
CA ASP A 210 0.14 9.22 -10.42
C ASP A 210 0.98 7.96 -10.25
N ALA A 211 2.00 8.05 -9.42
CA ALA A 211 2.84 6.92 -9.02
C ALA A 211 3.13 6.99 -7.53
N VAL A 212 3.07 5.86 -6.85
CA VAL A 212 3.48 5.72 -5.43
C VAL A 212 4.43 4.55 -5.31
N SER A 213 5.57 4.78 -4.68
CA SER A 213 6.55 3.75 -4.38
C SER A 213 6.93 3.78 -2.92
N THR A 214 7.03 2.60 -2.30
CA THR A 214 7.43 2.45 -0.90
C THR A 214 8.43 1.33 -0.71
N VAL A 215 9.21 1.43 0.37
CA VAL A 215 9.89 0.26 0.96
C VAL A 215 9.40 0.11 2.39
N GLN A 216 8.98 -1.08 2.77
CA GLN A 216 8.44 -1.36 4.09
C GLN A 216 9.42 -2.21 4.88
N PHE A 217 9.92 -1.68 6.00
CA PHE A 217 10.83 -2.34 6.91
C PHE A 217 10.09 -2.77 8.16
N TYR A 218 10.19 -4.03 8.52
CA TYR A 218 9.48 -4.63 9.64
C TYR A 218 10.41 -4.90 10.81
N THR A 219 9.94 -4.71 12.05
CA THR A 219 10.60 -5.30 13.21
C THR A 219 10.25 -6.78 13.33
N ARG A 220 11.02 -7.52 14.12
CA ARG A 220 10.72 -8.91 14.42
C ARG A 220 9.43 -9.03 15.22
N ASN A 221 8.56 -9.97 14.84
CA ASN A 221 7.48 -10.44 15.68
C ASN A 221 8.08 -11.31 16.79
N LYS A 222 8.06 -10.81 18.02
CA LYS A 222 8.72 -11.46 19.17
C LYS A 222 8.01 -12.72 19.65
N ASP A 223 6.70 -12.84 19.38
CA ASP A 223 5.89 -13.95 19.83
C ASP A 223 6.04 -15.18 18.95
N THR A 224 6.35 -14.98 17.66
CA THR A 224 6.59 -16.07 16.70
C THR A 224 8.07 -16.20 16.31
N ASP A 225 8.91 -15.28 16.77
CA ASP A 225 10.31 -15.12 16.38
C ASP A 225 10.50 -15.02 14.86
N TYR A 226 9.51 -14.41 14.18
CA TYR A 226 9.49 -14.24 12.72
C TYR A 226 9.95 -12.84 12.34
N GLN A 227 10.84 -12.73 11.36
CA GLN A 227 11.33 -11.48 10.81
C GLN A 227 10.95 -11.41 9.33
N ASN A 228 10.00 -10.56 9.00
CA ASN A 228 9.69 -10.21 7.62
C ASN A 228 10.86 -9.45 6.99
N ALA A 229 11.28 -9.85 5.81
CA ALA A 229 12.17 -9.05 4.99
C ALA A 229 11.47 -7.80 4.43
N PRO A 230 12.22 -6.79 4.00
CA PRO A 230 11.61 -5.59 3.44
C PRO A 230 10.78 -5.89 2.18
N LEU A 231 9.63 -5.21 2.07
CA LEU A 231 8.75 -5.24 0.89
C LEU A 231 8.87 -3.93 0.11
N PHE A 232 9.17 -4.03 -1.17
CA PHE A 232 9.05 -2.92 -2.12
C PHE A 232 7.66 -2.92 -2.74
N THR A 233 7.07 -1.73 -2.91
CA THR A 233 5.82 -1.55 -3.65
C THR A 233 5.96 -0.49 -4.72
N LEU A 234 5.26 -0.67 -5.81
CA LEU A 234 5.08 0.34 -6.84
C LEU A 234 3.66 0.24 -7.39
N ASP A 235 2.90 1.32 -7.24
CA ASP A 235 1.58 1.47 -7.83
C ASP A 235 1.61 2.65 -8.81
N LEU A 236 1.11 2.42 -10.01
CA LEU A 236 0.97 3.39 -11.08
C LEU A 236 -0.50 3.56 -11.44
N MET A 237 -0.93 4.78 -11.69
CA MET A 237 -2.31 5.09 -12.08
C MET A 237 -2.32 6.09 -13.23
N GLY A 238 -3.10 5.80 -14.25
CA GLY A 238 -3.44 6.72 -15.33
C GLY A 238 -4.93 7.02 -15.31
N LEU A 239 -5.31 8.29 -15.26
CA LEU A 239 -6.69 8.75 -15.26
C LEU A 239 -6.99 9.65 -16.46
N LYS A 240 -8.17 9.46 -17.05
CA LYS A 240 -8.83 10.42 -17.92
C LYS A 240 -9.90 11.17 -17.13
N ARG A 241 -9.75 12.48 -17.03
CA ARG A 241 -10.67 13.40 -16.35
C ARG A 241 -11.68 13.95 -17.36
N PHE A 242 -12.96 14.01 -16.98
CA PHE A 242 -14.04 14.53 -17.79
C PHE A 242 -14.61 15.82 -17.18
N ALA A 243 -15.22 16.66 -18.01
CA ALA A 243 -15.74 17.97 -17.56
C ALA A 243 -16.86 17.90 -16.52
N ASN A 244 -17.52 16.76 -16.37
CA ASN A 244 -18.62 16.54 -15.42
C ASN A 244 -18.18 16.09 -14.02
N GLY A 245 -16.88 16.16 -13.71
CA GLY A 245 -16.31 15.73 -12.43
C GLY A 245 -15.97 14.24 -12.34
N PHE A 246 -16.40 13.41 -13.28
CA PHE A 246 -16.00 12.02 -13.34
C PHE A 246 -14.57 11.87 -13.92
N SER A 247 -13.89 10.83 -13.46
CA SER A 247 -12.67 10.34 -14.12
C SER A 247 -12.69 8.82 -14.14
N ALA A 248 -12.04 8.25 -15.16
CA ALA A 248 -11.87 6.81 -15.29
C ALA A 248 -10.44 6.49 -15.68
N GLY A 249 -9.93 5.35 -15.22
CA GLY A 249 -8.56 4.99 -15.50
C GLY A 249 -8.21 3.56 -15.13
N LEU A 250 -6.91 3.31 -15.14
CA LEU A 250 -6.32 2.02 -14.80
C LEU A 250 -5.24 2.19 -13.73
N ILE A 251 -5.14 1.19 -12.89
CA ILE A 251 -4.08 1.02 -11.90
C ILE A 251 -3.30 -0.24 -12.24
N VAL A 252 -1.97 -0.15 -12.14
CA VAL A 252 -1.06 -1.30 -12.13
C VAL A 252 -0.29 -1.24 -10.81
N GLY A 253 -0.29 -2.33 -10.07
CA GLY A 253 0.41 -2.41 -8.79
C GLY A 253 1.29 -3.64 -8.69
N THR A 254 2.34 -3.55 -7.88
CA THR A 254 3.19 -4.69 -7.53
C THR A 254 3.71 -4.58 -6.10
N VAL A 255 3.84 -5.73 -5.48
CA VAL A 255 4.62 -5.92 -4.25
C VAL A 255 5.74 -6.89 -4.55
N GLN A 256 6.98 -6.52 -4.20
CA GLN A 256 8.18 -7.32 -4.37
C GLN A 256 8.91 -7.42 -3.05
N GLN A 257 9.17 -8.61 -2.57
CA GLN A 257 9.98 -8.78 -1.38
C GLN A 257 11.47 -8.70 -1.74
N LEU A 258 12.24 -7.93 -0.98
CA LEU A 258 13.65 -7.60 -1.29
C LEU A 258 14.68 -8.55 -0.67
N GLY A 259 14.23 -9.55 0.07
CA GLY A 259 15.12 -10.50 0.73
C GLY A 259 14.38 -11.71 1.30
N LYS A 260 15.11 -12.58 2.00
CA LYS A 260 14.55 -13.74 2.70
C LYS A 260 14.02 -13.32 4.06
N ASP A 261 12.84 -13.86 4.42
CA ASP A 261 12.41 -13.84 5.81
C ASP A 261 13.34 -14.75 6.64
N SER A 262 13.38 -14.52 7.93
CA SER A 262 14.17 -15.30 8.87
C SER A 262 13.40 -15.65 10.14
N GLY A 263 13.88 -16.66 10.85
CA GLY A 263 13.25 -17.21 12.04
C GLY A 263 12.83 -18.66 11.85
N PRO A 264 12.46 -19.37 12.93
CA PRO A 264 12.32 -20.83 12.93
C PRO A 264 11.37 -21.38 11.85
N THR A 265 10.28 -20.67 11.57
CA THR A 265 9.29 -21.08 10.55
C THR A 265 9.75 -20.70 9.16
N ALA A 266 10.30 -19.49 8.97
CA ALA A 266 10.82 -19.03 7.70
C ALA A 266 11.99 -19.90 7.20
N ASP A 267 12.91 -20.26 8.10
CA ASP A 267 14.10 -21.05 7.77
C ASP A 267 13.74 -22.47 7.27
N LYS A 268 12.70 -23.09 7.87
CA LYS A 268 12.16 -24.38 7.41
C LYS A 268 11.62 -24.31 5.98
N LEU A 269 11.16 -23.13 5.54
CA LEU A 269 10.62 -22.88 4.21
C LEU A 269 11.66 -22.26 3.24
N GLY A 270 12.93 -22.23 3.61
CA GLY A 270 14.01 -21.65 2.80
C GLY A 270 14.00 -20.14 2.71
N GLY A 271 13.25 -19.47 3.64
CA GLY A 271 13.20 -18.03 3.82
C GLY A 271 12.00 -17.31 3.19
N PHE A 272 11.00 -17.99 2.64
CA PHE A 272 9.69 -17.55 2.13
C PHE A 272 9.60 -16.08 1.54
N VAL A 273 10.12 -15.76 0.34
CA VAL A 273 10.03 -14.47 -0.40
C VAL A 273 8.95 -14.52 -1.48
N GLY A 274 8.23 -13.47 -1.76
CA GLY A 274 7.20 -13.46 -2.79
C GLY A 274 7.04 -12.15 -3.53
N TYR A 275 6.17 -12.23 -4.51
CA TYR A 275 5.73 -11.08 -5.26
C TYR A 275 4.27 -11.23 -5.68
N ASP A 276 3.64 -10.11 -5.99
CA ASP A 276 2.38 -10.07 -6.73
C ASP A 276 2.34 -8.90 -7.71
N TRP A 277 1.43 -9.03 -8.67
CA TRP A 277 1.06 -8.00 -9.64
C TRP A 277 -0.45 -7.90 -9.72
N THR A 278 -0.94 -6.69 -9.74
CA THR A 278 -2.36 -6.37 -9.93
C THR A 278 -2.54 -5.41 -11.09
N ILE A 279 -3.69 -5.50 -11.75
CA ILE A 279 -4.13 -4.50 -12.72
C ILE A 279 -5.64 -4.38 -12.63
N GLY A 280 -6.17 -3.16 -12.67
CA GLY A 280 -7.61 -3.00 -12.66
C GLY A 280 -8.07 -1.57 -12.83
N PRO A 281 -9.39 -1.38 -13.05
CA PRO A 281 -9.98 -0.08 -13.26
C PRO A 281 -10.11 0.72 -11.96
N ILE A 282 -10.16 2.04 -12.14
CA ILE A 282 -10.57 3.00 -11.15
C ILE A 282 -11.58 3.97 -11.75
N LEU A 283 -12.58 4.33 -10.96
CA LEU A 283 -13.53 5.41 -11.22
C LEU A 283 -13.41 6.42 -10.09
N THR A 284 -13.46 7.71 -10.42
CA THR A 284 -13.50 8.78 -9.43
C THR A 284 -14.58 9.78 -9.78
N TYR A 285 -15.08 10.48 -8.75
CA TYR A 285 -15.97 11.60 -8.90
C TYR A 285 -15.57 12.72 -7.96
N GLU A 286 -15.36 13.90 -8.50
CA GLU A 286 -14.99 15.11 -7.76
C GLU A 286 -16.14 16.11 -7.79
N THR A 287 -16.47 16.67 -6.63
CA THR A 287 -17.51 17.68 -6.45
C THR A 287 -17.13 18.62 -5.29
N ARG A 288 -18.05 19.47 -4.88
CA ARG A 288 -17.92 20.33 -3.70
C ARG A 288 -19.10 20.16 -2.76
N LEU A 289 -18.81 19.99 -1.48
CA LEU A 289 -19.83 19.98 -0.44
C LEU A 289 -20.23 21.42 -0.13
N ALA A 290 -21.54 21.72 -0.23
CA ALA A 290 -22.09 23.07 -0.05
C ALA A 290 -21.37 24.14 -0.89
N ASP A 291 -20.95 23.79 -2.12
CA ASP A 291 -20.23 24.63 -3.09
C ASP A 291 -18.88 25.19 -2.59
N LYS A 292 -18.37 24.66 -1.47
CA LYS A 292 -17.15 25.17 -0.82
C LYS A 292 -16.06 24.09 -0.69
N ALA A 293 -16.33 23.07 0.10
CA ALA A 293 -15.33 22.06 0.46
C ALA A 293 -15.15 21.01 -0.64
N PRO A 294 -13.93 20.80 -1.18
CA PRO A 294 -13.68 19.72 -2.13
C PRO A 294 -14.05 18.36 -1.54
N LEU A 295 -14.89 17.62 -2.27
CA LEU A 295 -15.34 16.29 -1.92
C LEU A 295 -15.04 15.35 -3.10
N SER A 296 -14.37 14.24 -2.83
CA SER A 296 -14.07 13.26 -3.86
C SER A 296 -14.43 11.85 -3.43
N PHE A 297 -14.82 11.05 -4.39
CA PHE A 297 -15.11 9.63 -4.27
C PHE A 297 -14.19 8.85 -5.19
N SER A 298 -13.73 7.68 -4.78
CA SER A 298 -13.07 6.75 -5.67
C SER A 298 -13.55 5.32 -5.42
N LEU A 299 -13.59 4.53 -6.47
CA LEU A 299 -13.83 3.10 -6.43
C LEU A 299 -12.86 2.41 -7.38
N ARG A 300 -12.13 1.43 -6.87
CA ARG A 300 -11.20 0.61 -7.67
C ARG A 300 -11.44 -0.87 -7.43
N TRP A 301 -11.17 -1.64 -8.45
CA TRP A 301 -11.09 -3.08 -8.40
C TRP A 301 -9.75 -3.50 -9.00
N VAL A 302 -8.89 -4.10 -8.19
CA VAL A 302 -7.49 -4.41 -8.55
C VAL A 302 -7.19 -5.89 -8.29
N PRO A 303 -7.69 -6.79 -9.15
CA PRO A 303 -7.42 -8.22 -9.03
C PRO A 303 -5.95 -8.54 -9.22
N THR A 304 -5.49 -9.59 -8.55
CA THR A 304 -4.16 -10.14 -8.75
C THR A 304 -4.10 -10.88 -10.08
N ILE A 305 -3.16 -10.53 -10.94
CA ILE A 305 -2.94 -11.16 -12.25
C ILE A 305 -1.76 -12.14 -12.24
N ALA A 306 -0.84 -11.98 -11.29
CA ALA A 306 0.27 -12.90 -11.06
C ALA A 306 0.71 -12.81 -9.60
N SER A 307 1.02 -13.95 -9.00
CA SER A 307 1.58 -14.00 -7.65
C SER A 307 2.46 -15.23 -7.46
N ARG A 308 3.41 -15.11 -6.55
CA ARG A 308 4.21 -16.22 -6.04
C ARG A 308 4.37 -16.04 -4.54
N ASN A 309 3.98 -17.05 -3.76
CA ASN A 309 4.07 -17.07 -2.31
C ASN A 309 3.37 -15.88 -1.62
N ARG A 310 2.46 -15.21 -2.29
CA ARG A 310 1.56 -14.19 -1.75
C ARG A 310 0.12 -14.58 -2.06
N LEU A 311 -0.80 -14.15 -1.23
CA LEU A 311 -2.23 -14.36 -1.46
C LEU A 311 -2.63 -13.73 -2.79
N SER A 312 -3.26 -14.52 -3.63
CA SER A 312 -3.84 -14.07 -4.90
C SER A 312 -5.31 -13.78 -4.70
N SER A 313 -5.73 -12.57 -5.01
CA SER A 313 -7.12 -12.13 -4.86
C SER A 313 -7.70 -11.71 -6.20
N PRO A 314 -8.80 -12.34 -6.67
CA PRO A 314 -9.55 -11.86 -7.82
C PRO A 314 -10.46 -10.69 -7.50
N SER A 315 -10.68 -10.37 -6.22
CA SER A 315 -11.73 -9.46 -5.75
C SER A 315 -11.25 -8.39 -4.77
N THR A 316 -10.03 -7.87 -4.96
CA THR A 316 -9.58 -6.71 -4.19
C THR A 316 -10.33 -5.46 -4.65
N VAL A 317 -11.13 -4.89 -3.77
CA VAL A 317 -11.91 -3.66 -4.02
C VAL A 317 -11.59 -2.64 -2.93
N LEU A 318 -11.46 -1.37 -3.31
CA LEU A 318 -11.31 -0.26 -2.36
C LEU A 318 -12.19 0.92 -2.81
N GLY A 319 -13.08 1.33 -1.93
CA GLY A 319 -13.85 2.58 -2.04
C GLY A 319 -13.33 3.63 -1.06
N THR A 320 -13.26 4.90 -1.48
CA THR A 320 -12.86 6.02 -0.60
C THR A 320 -13.74 7.23 -0.77
N VAL A 321 -13.90 7.97 0.31
CA VAL A 321 -14.52 9.32 0.33
C VAL A 321 -13.52 10.25 1.00
N THR A 322 -13.17 11.34 0.33
CA THR A 322 -12.21 12.33 0.81
C THR A 322 -12.85 13.72 0.84
N LEU A 323 -12.73 14.41 1.97
CA LEU A 323 -13.18 15.77 2.18
C LEU A 323 -12.03 16.65 2.63
N ALA A 324 -11.89 17.84 2.03
CA ALA A 324 -10.92 18.86 2.44
C ALA A 324 -11.65 20.12 2.94
N PHE A 325 -11.22 20.70 4.09
CA PHE A 325 -11.86 21.88 4.72
C PHE A 325 -10.89 22.69 5.59
#